data_6ef9393e9801a7b903925a201400fbc9
#
_entry.id   6ef9393e9801a7b903925a201400fbc9
#
_cell.length_a   1.000
_cell.length_b   1.000
_cell.length_c   1.000
_cell.angle_alpha   90.00
_cell.angle_beta   90.00
_cell.angle_gamma   90.00
#
_symmetry.space_group_name_H-M   'P 1'
#
loop_
_entity.id
_entity.type
_entity.pdbx_description
1 polymer ?
#
loop_
_entity_poly.entity_id
_entity_poly.type
_entity_poly.pdbx_seq_one_letter_code
_entity_poly.pdbx_strand_id
1 'polypeptide(L)'
;MRLPCVACAAMTVIVREVRADERADLEGFARVRHRALPWMLYTADALAHDLAHMPPEAHCRPLVAVADGEVIGTAQVHLVHDSSEPGVGSVNVYVDPRHTGRGAGGMLVRAAEEYLAALGAVRICSWVLDEPGNRAFAERRGYRSGRSAHFLRLDLVHGALPPLTDLPPGVQLRRGSDFADDPRPLFALDAETTADEPGDVSYELTDYEAWLAETWRHPLFSPELTSVVLVDGRPAAFTVARTDGGTRYGTSMTGTARPFRGRGLAKLAKTDSLHRARAAGFREALTGNDTGNGPMLAINKWLGYEVCATEVRYLRDLG
;
A
#
# COMPACT_ATOMS: atom_id res chain seq x y z
N MET A 1 1.93 28.44 50.36
CA MET A 1 2.97 28.47 49.34
C MET A 1 2.40 27.70 48.13
N ARG A 2 1.89 28.42 47.11
CA ARG A 2 1.35 27.79 45.89
C ARG A 2 2.54 27.50 44.96
N LEU A 3 2.73 26.25 44.61
CA LEU A 3 3.68 25.85 43.58
C LEU A 3 3.27 26.50 42.25
N PRO A 4 4.21 27.02 41.47
CA PRO A 4 3.88 27.58 40.17
C PRO A 4 3.43 26.43 39.25
N CYS A 5 2.28 26.64 38.63
CA CYS A 5 1.77 25.80 37.55
C CYS A 5 2.85 25.81 36.43
N VAL A 6 3.45 24.66 36.15
CA VAL A 6 4.31 24.51 34.99
C VAL A 6 3.43 24.78 33.76
N ALA A 7 3.60 25.97 33.18
CA ALA A 7 2.96 26.31 31.94
C ALA A 7 3.30 25.22 30.94
N CYS A 8 2.30 24.46 30.50
CA CYS A 8 2.41 23.52 29.40
C CYS A 8 2.81 24.37 28.18
N ALA A 9 4.10 24.41 27.86
CA ALA A 9 4.57 25.10 26.67
C ALA A 9 3.81 24.50 25.49
N ALA A 10 3.05 25.31 24.78
CA ALA A 10 2.31 24.87 23.61
C ALA A 10 3.34 24.33 22.60
N MET A 11 3.31 23.04 22.35
CA MET A 11 4.19 22.39 21.39
C MET A 11 3.92 22.98 20.00
N THR A 12 4.92 23.63 19.42
CA THR A 12 4.80 24.21 18.08
C THR A 12 4.90 23.10 17.05
N VAL A 13 3.85 22.93 16.26
CA VAL A 13 3.85 21.99 15.12
C VAL A 13 4.16 22.77 13.86
N ILE A 14 5.12 22.29 13.08
CA ILE A 14 5.50 22.83 11.78
C ILE A 14 5.21 21.79 10.71
N VAL A 15 4.52 22.20 9.63
CA VAL A 15 4.32 21.35 8.45
C VAL A 15 5.27 21.80 7.36
N ARG A 16 6.00 20.86 6.80
CA ARG A 16 6.93 21.09 5.68
C ARG A 16 7.01 19.85 4.78
N GLU A 17 7.61 20.02 3.63
CA GLU A 17 7.95 18.92 2.74
C GLU A 17 9.02 18.01 3.36
N VAL A 18 8.95 16.71 3.01
CA VAL A 18 9.99 15.73 3.32
C VAL A 18 11.28 16.13 2.60
N ARG A 19 12.39 16.11 3.30
CA ARG A 19 13.72 16.28 2.70
C ARG A 19 14.21 14.88 2.29
N ALA A 20 14.18 14.60 0.98
CA ALA A 20 14.51 13.29 0.45
C ALA A 20 15.98 12.89 0.66
N ASP A 21 16.87 13.87 0.84
CA ASP A 21 18.29 13.70 1.15
C ASP A 21 18.58 13.52 2.65
N GLU A 22 17.58 13.75 3.52
CA GLU A 22 17.70 13.64 4.96
C GLU A 22 17.14 12.28 5.45
N ARG A 23 18.03 11.37 5.79
CA ARG A 23 17.64 10.02 6.28
C ARG A 23 16.68 10.09 7.47
N ALA A 24 16.85 11.06 8.37
CA ALA A 24 15.99 11.23 9.54
C ALA A 24 14.53 11.55 9.18
N ASP A 25 14.30 12.29 8.09
CA ASP A 25 12.94 12.58 7.60
C ASP A 25 12.29 11.32 7.05
N LEU A 26 13.02 10.55 6.23
CA LEU A 26 12.54 9.28 5.65
C LEU A 26 12.19 8.27 6.74
N GLU A 27 13.08 8.10 7.73
CA GLU A 27 12.85 7.20 8.87
C GLU A 27 11.69 7.68 9.76
N GLY A 28 11.61 9.00 9.98
CA GLY A 28 10.51 9.62 10.71
C GLY A 28 9.16 9.38 10.03
N PHE A 29 9.11 9.54 8.71
CA PHE A 29 7.93 9.29 7.89
C PHE A 29 7.51 7.81 7.97
N ALA A 30 8.45 6.89 7.72
CA ALA A 30 8.18 5.46 7.78
C ALA A 30 7.73 5.01 9.18
N ARG A 31 8.35 5.53 10.23
CA ARG A 31 7.98 5.25 11.63
C ARG A 31 6.54 5.67 11.95
N VAL A 32 6.15 6.88 11.55
CA VAL A 32 4.77 7.38 11.77
C VAL A 32 3.78 6.50 11.03
N ARG A 33 4.05 6.18 9.76
CA ARG A 33 3.18 5.30 8.99
C ARG A 33 3.06 3.91 9.61
N HIS A 34 4.16 3.31 10.01
CA HIS A 34 4.14 2.01 10.67
C HIS A 34 3.31 2.01 11.96
N ARG A 35 3.37 3.10 12.76
CA ARG A 35 2.59 3.21 14.00
C ARG A 35 1.11 3.48 13.76
N ALA A 36 0.79 4.27 12.76
CA ALA A 36 -0.59 4.61 12.44
C ALA A 36 -1.27 3.52 11.58
N LEU A 37 -0.50 2.78 10.77
CA LEU A 37 -0.98 1.78 9.84
C LEU A 37 -0.07 0.54 9.85
N PRO A 38 -0.05 -0.24 10.94
CA PRO A 38 0.89 -1.35 11.13
C PRO A 38 0.67 -2.51 10.15
N TRP A 39 -0.44 -2.55 9.45
CA TRP A 39 -0.82 -3.61 8.50
C TRP A 39 -0.31 -3.35 7.07
N MET A 40 0.38 -2.25 6.83
CA MET A 40 1.03 -1.95 5.57
C MET A 40 2.56 -2.02 5.73
N LEU A 41 3.24 -2.63 4.76
CA LEU A 41 4.70 -2.59 4.69
C LEU A 41 5.13 -1.21 4.20
N TYR A 42 5.99 -0.55 4.94
CA TYR A 42 6.54 0.74 4.57
C TYR A 42 7.91 0.94 5.23
N THR A 43 8.90 1.33 4.46
CA THR A 43 10.28 1.57 4.94
C THR A 43 10.79 2.92 4.46
N ALA A 44 11.85 3.42 5.09
CA ALA A 44 12.52 4.64 4.63
C ALA A 44 13.11 4.48 3.22
N ASP A 45 13.63 3.30 2.89
CA ASP A 45 14.17 3.00 1.56
C ASP A 45 13.07 2.93 0.49
N ALA A 46 11.88 2.41 0.84
CA ALA A 46 10.73 2.44 -0.05
C ALA A 46 10.30 3.89 -0.34
N LEU A 47 10.20 4.74 0.68
CA LEU A 47 9.88 6.16 0.47
C LEU A 47 10.92 6.85 -0.42
N ALA A 48 12.23 6.64 -0.15
CA ALA A 48 13.29 7.23 -0.95
C ALA A 48 13.21 6.78 -2.42
N HIS A 49 12.92 5.50 -2.64
CA HIS A 49 12.73 4.93 -3.97
C HIS A 49 11.52 5.54 -4.68
N ASP A 50 10.37 5.60 -4.01
CA ASP A 50 9.14 6.18 -4.55
C ASP A 50 9.36 7.63 -4.98
N LEU A 51 10.02 8.44 -4.13
CA LEU A 51 10.33 9.85 -4.44
C LEU A 51 11.27 10.01 -5.63
N ALA A 52 12.20 9.07 -5.82
CA ALA A 52 13.16 9.11 -6.92
C ALA A 52 12.56 8.68 -8.27
N HIS A 53 11.48 7.89 -8.26
CA HIS A 53 10.91 7.28 -9.45
C HIS A 53 9.46 7.73 -9.76
N MET A 54 8.85 8.52 -8.87
CA MET A 54 7.53 9.08 -9.14
C MET A 54 7.56 9.96 -10.41
N PRO A 55 6.67 9.73 -11.36
CA PRO A 55 6.59 10.55 -12.57
C PRO A 55 6.39 12.03 -12.23
N PRO A 56 7.05 12.95 -12.97
CA PRO A 56 6.91 14.40 -12.72
C PRO A 56 5.46 14.88 -12.77
N GLU A 57 4.63 14.27 -13.61
CA GLU A 57 3.21 14.58 -13.79
C GLU A 57 2.37 14.29 -12.54
N ALA A 58 2.84 13.41 -11.66
CA ALA A 58 2.20 13.15 -10.36
C ALA A 58 2.34 14.32 -9.40
N HIS A 59 3.27 15.26 -9.63
CA HIS A 59 3.53 16.38 -8.72
C HIS A 59 3.59 15.94 -7.26
N CYS A 60 4.30 14.82 -7.00
CA CYS A 60 4.37 14.21 -5.68
C CYS A 60 5.05 15.15 -4.67
N ARG A 61 4.38 15.42 -3.54
CA ARG A 61 4.88 16.30 -2.49
C ARG A 61 4.54 15.75 -1.12
N PRO A 62 5.30 14.76 -0.61
CA PRO A 62 5.05 14.25 0.72
C PRO A 62 5.38 15.30 1.79
N LEU A 63 4.49 15.40 2.80
CA LEU A 63 4.63 16.36 3.89
C LEU A 63 4.87 15.65 5.22
N VAL A 64 5.59 16.32 6.12
CA VAL A 64 5.74 15.94 7.52
C VAL A 64 5.25 17.05 8.44
N ALA A 65 4.60 16.65 9.54
CA ALA A 65 4.37 17.51 10.70
C ALA A 65 5.45 17.21 11.73
N VAL A 66 6.20 18.23 12.11
CA VAL A 66 7.35 18.12 13.04
C VAL A 66 7.02 18.90 14.31
N ALA A 67 7.27 18.30 15.45
CA ALA A 67 7.21 18.96 16.76
C ALA A 67 8.39 18.53 17.61
N ASP A 68 9.05 19.49 18.25
CA ASP A 68 10.24 19.27 19.08
C ASP A 68 11.34 18.45 18.37
N GLY A 69 11.47 18.65 17.05
CA GLY A 69 12.43 17.95 16.20
C GLY A 69 12.00 16.52 15.77
N GLU A 70 10.88 16.00 16.26
CA GLU A 70 10.35 14.68 15.90
C GLU A 70 9.25 14.79 14.82
N VAL A 71 9.28 13.89 13.81
CA VAL A 71 8.18 13.72 12.87
C VAL A 71 7.04 13.01 13.60
N ILE A 72 5.90 13.70 13.73
CA ILE A 72 4.70 13.24 14.45
C ILE A 72 3.50 12.98 13.54
N GLY A 73 3.58 13.39 12.28
CA GLY A 73 2.53 13.20 11.29
C GLY A 73 3.09 13.24 9.87
N THR A 74 2.39 12.62 8.94
CA THR A 74 2.79 12.50 7.54
C THR A 74 1.60 12.70 6.61
N ALA A 75 1.83 13.23 5.42
CA ALA A 75 0.88 13.21 4.33
C ALA A 75 1.58 12.76 3.03
N GLN A 76 1.00 11.78 2.33
CA GLN A 76 1.32 11.52 0.93
C GLN A 76 0.37 12.37 0.08
N VAL A 77 0.94 13.16 -0.82
CA VAL A 77 0.21 14.12 -1.63
C VAL A 77 0.70 14.04 -3.07
N HIS A 78 -0.18 13.76 -4.02
CA HIS A 78 0.14 13.70 -5.45
C HIS A 78 -1.13 13.84 -6.31
N LEU A 79 -0.97 14.19 -7.59
CA LEU A 79 -2.00 14.02 -8.59
C LEU A 79 -2.05 12.55 -9.05
N VAL A 80 -3.24 12.03 -9.24
CA VAL A 80 -3.45 10.70 -9.85
C VAL A 80 -3.30 10.87 -11.36
N HIS A 81 -2.06 10.75 -11.84
CA HIS A 81 -1.68 11.08 -13.22
C HIS A 81 -2.10 10.01 -14.25
N ASP A 82 -2.27 8.78 -13.79
CA ASP A 82 -2.68 7.60 -14.56
C ASP A 82 -4.20 7.35 -14.53
N SER A 83 -4.97 8.32 -14.00
CA SER A 83 -6.43 8.29 -13.99
C SER A 83 -7.03 8.77 -15.33
N SER A 84 -8.09 8.11 -15.78
CA SER A 84 -8.92 8.61 -16.88
C SER A 84 -9.69 9.90 -16.52
N GLU A 85 -9.81 10.24 -15.24
CA GLU A 85 -10.41 11.48 -14.74
C GLU A 85 -9.30 12.50 -14.42
N PRO A 86 -9.17 13.59 -15.20
CA PRO A 86 -8.16 14.61 -14.93
C PRO A 86 -8.48 15.42 -13.66
N GLY A 87 -7.45 15.93 -13.00
CA GLY A 87 -7.59 16.79 -11.82
C GLY A 87 -7.99 16.06 -10.54
N VAL A 88 -7.75 14.76 -10.45
CA VAL A 88 -7.91 14.01 -9.21
C VAL A 88 -6.61 14.06 -8.40
N GLY A 89 -6.68 14.56 -7.16
CA GLY A 89 -5.59 14.51 -6.19
C GLY A 89 -5.75 13.36 -5.19
N SER A 90 -4.65 12.85 -4.68
CA SER A 90 -4.60 11.85 -3.60
C SER A 90 -3.94 12.45 -2.37
N VAL A 91 -4.58 12.31 -1.21
CA VAL A 91 -4.06 12.79 0.08
C VAL A 91 -4.28 11.72 1.16
N ASN A 92 -3.23 11.09 1.63
CA ASN A 92 -3.31 10.15 2.74
C ASN A 92 -2.53 10.69 3.96
N VAL A 93 -3.24 11.05 5.01
CA VAL A 93 -2.69 11.67 6.22
C VAL A 93 -2.68 10.68 7.38
N TYR A 94 -1.53 10.56 8.04
CA TYR A 94 -1.36 9.74 9.23
C TYR A 94 -0.67 10.54 10.32
N VAL A 95 -1.16 10.42 11.55
CA VAL A 95 -0.55 11.03 12.75
C VAL A 95 -0.17 9.89 13.70
N ASP A 96 1.02 9.97 14.27
CA ASP A 96 1.45 9.03 15.31
C ASP A 96 0.37 8.98 16.41
N PRO A 97 -0.16 7.80 16.76
CA PRO A 97 -1.24 7.67 17.77
C PRO A 97 -0.93 8.36 19.09
N ARG A 98 0.35 8.48 19.47
CA ARG A 98 0.80 9.18 20.68
C ARG A 98 0.67 10.71 20.60
N HIS A 99 0.46 11.25 19.39
CA HIS A 99 0.46 12.68 19.09
C HIS A 99 -0.87 13.17 18.49
N THR A 100 -1.92 12.34 18.51
CA THR A 100 -3.25 12.72 18.04
C THR A 100 -3.86 13.84 18.90
N GLY A 101 -4.83 14.58 18.34
CA GLY A 101 -5.51 15.66 19.07
C GLY A 101 -4.71 16.97 19.21
N ARG A 102 -3.50 17.05 18.64
CA ARG A 102 -2.60 18.22 18.74
C ARG A 102 -2.60 19.11 17.50
N GLY A 103 -3.54 18.94 16.59
CA GLY A 103 -3.70 19.78 15.40
C GLY A 103 -2.88 19.34 14.16
N ALA A 104 -1.89 18.46 14.30
CA ALA A 104 -0.98 18.04 13.20
C ALA A 104 -1.73 17.54 11.96
N GLY A 105 -2.72 16.65 12.13
CA GLY A 105 -3.53 16.14 11.01
C GLY A 105 -4.29 17.24 10.28
N GLY A 106 -4.83 18.22 11.01
CA GLY A 106 -5.54 19.37 10.42
C GLY A 106 -4.62 20.27 9.60
N MET A 107 -3.40 20.49 10.07
CA MET A 107 -2.38 21.29 9.35
C MET A 107 -1.90 20.56 8.08
N LEU A 108 -1.66 19.23 8.16
CA LEU A 108 -1.25 18.41 7.02
C LEU A 108 -2.32 18.40 5.92
N VAL A 109 -3.60 18.15 6.29
CA VAL A 109 -4.71 18.16 5.32
C VAL A 109 -4.81 19.51 4.63
N ARG A 110 -4.78 20.62 5.38
CA ARG A 110 -4.87 21.98 4.82
C ARG A 110 -3.73 22.24 3.82
N ALA A 111 -2.49 21.97 4.22
CA ALA A 111 -1.33 22.17 3.34
C ALA A 111 -1.40 21.32 2.07
N ALA A 112 -1.90 20.07 2.19
CA ALA A 112 -2.09 19.17 1.05
C ALA A 112 -3.20 19.65 0.11
N GLU A 113 -4.34 20.07 0.65
CA GLU A 113 -5.47 20.60 -0.11
C GLU A 113 -5.10 21.90 -0.85
N GLU A 114 -4.42 22.84 -0.17
CA GLU A 114 -3.92 24.09 -0.77
C GLU A 114 -2.95 23.81 -1.93
N TYR A 115 -2.05 22.84 -1.75
CA TYR A 115 -1.10 22.44 -2.80
C TYR A 115 -1.82 21.86 -4.01
N LEU A 116 -2.72 20.90 -3.83
CA LEU A 116 -3.45 20.27 -4.93
C LEU A 116 -4.39 21.25 -5.64
N ALA A 117 -5.05 22.14 -4.90
CA ALA A 117 -5.87 23.19 -5.48
C ALA A 117 -5.05 24.13 -6.38
N ALA A 118 -3.82 24.49 -5.96
CA ALA A 118 -2.89 25.31 -6.76
C ALA A 118 -2.44 24.61 -8.06
N LEU A 119 -2.47 23.26 -8.10
CA LEU A 119 -2.22 22.45 -9.28
C LEU A 119 -3.48 22.26 -10.17
N GLY A 120 -4.62 22.84 -9.77
CA GLY A 120 -5.87 22.70 -10.51
C GLY A 120 -6.63 21.39 -10.25
N ALA A 121 -6.35 20.72 -9.14
CA ALA A 121 -7.15 19.56 -8.74
C ALA A 121 -8.61 19.98 -8.50
N VAL A 122 -9.54 19.21 -9.03
CA VAL A 122 -10.99 19.43 -8.88
C VAL A 122 -11.62 18.50 -7.84
N ARG A 123 -10.93 17.40 -7.55
CA ARG A 123 -11.35 16.39 -6.57
C ARG A 123 -10.16 15.86 -5.80
N ILE A 124 -10.35 15.59 -4.52
CA ILE A 124 -9.38 14.89 -3.68
C ILE A 124 -9.97 13.57 -3.21
N CYS A 125 -9.16 12.53 -3.26
CA CYS A 125 -9.44 11.22 -2.69
C CYS A 125 -8.47 10.90 -1.55
N SER A 126 -8.97 10.19 -0.52
CA SER A 126 -8.18 9.80 0.65
C SER A 126 -8.63 8.44 1.17
N TRP A 127 -7.69 7.61 1.62
CA TRP A 127 -8.00 6.44 2.41
C TRP A 127 -7.97 6.80 3.90
N VAL A 128 -9.01 6.44 4.63
CA VAL A 128 -9.21 6.77 6.04
C VAL A 128 -9.55 5.49 6.79
N LEU A 129 -8.78 5.18 7.85
CA LEU A 129 -9.10 4.05 8.72
C LEU A 129 -10.52 4.19 9.28
N ASP A 130 -11.29 3.10 9.23
CA ASP A 130 -12.71 3.03 9.60
C ASP A 130 -12.92 3.07 11.12
N GLU A 131 -12.44 4.15 11.73
CA GLU A 131 -12.60 4.46 13.15
C GLU A 131 -13.46 5.71 13.30
N PRO A 132 -14.33 5.78 14.33
CA PRO A 132 -15.26 6.90 14.50
C PRO A 132 -14.58 8.28 14.51
N GLY A 133 -13.41 8.40 15.14
CA GLY A 133 -12.64 9.65 15.19
C GLY A 133 -12.11 10.09 13.84
N ASN A 134 -11.61 9.14 13.04
CA ASN A 134 -11.06 9.39 11.71
C ASN A 134 -12.16 9.75 10.71
N ARG A 135 -13.28 9.01 10.73
CA ARG A 135 -14.47 9.33 9.91
C ARG A 135 -14.98 10.74 10.20
N ALA A 136 -15.23 11.03 11.47
CA ALA A 136 -15.70 12.35 11.87
C ALA A 136 -14.70 13.48 11.53
N PHE A 137 -13.39 13.19 11.52
CA PHE A 137 -12.37 14.14 11.09
C PHE A 137 -12.47 14.45 9.58
N ALA A 138 -12.66 13.44 8.73
CA ALA A 138 -12.84 13.61 7.29
C ALA A 138 -14.18 14.31 6.96
N GLU A 139 -15.28 13.86 7.53
CA GLU A 139 -16.63 14.38 7.29
C GLU A 139 -16.77 15.86 7.66
N ARG A 140 -16.19 16.28 8.80
CA ARG A 140 -16.15 17.72 9.19
C ARG A 140 -15.40 18.61 8.21
N ARG A 141 -14.61 18.03 7.30
CA ARG A 141 -13.88 18.72 6.23
C ARG A 141 -14.55 18.60 4.87
N GLY A 142 -15.78 18.09 4.84
CA GLY A 142 -16.57 17.97 3.61
C GLY A 142 -16.23 16.75 2.76
N TYR A 143 -15.45 15.79 3.28
CA TYR A 143 -15.23 14.53 2.60
C TYR A 143 -16.45 13.61 2.76
N ARG A 144 -16.79 12.89 1.72
CA ARG A 144 -17.89 11.92 1.67
C ARG A 144 -17.33 10.52 1.49
N SER A 145 -17.86 9.57 2.25
CA SER A 145 -17.46 8.16 2.19
C SER A 145 -17.89 7.50 0.88
N GLY A 146 -17.04 6.63 0.37
CA GLY A 146 -17.25 5.79 -0.80
C GLY A 146 -17.04 4.32 -0.48
N ARG A 147 -16.29 3.62 -1.34
CA ARG A 147 -15.94 2.20 -1.18
C ARG A 147 -15.01 1.96 0.01
N SER A 148 -14.87 0.71 0.41
CA SER A 148 -13.96 0.30 1.49
C SER A 148 -13.02 -0.83 1.08
N ALA A 149 -11.92 -0.95 1.83
CA ALA A 149 -10.97 -2.03 1.68
C ALA A 149 -10.60 -2.60 3.06
N HIS A 150 -10.28 -3.88 3.09
CA HIS A 150 -9.82 -4.57 4.29
C HIS A 150 -8.30 -4.72 4.28
N PHE A 151 -7.67 -4.48 5.41
CA PHE A 151 -6.37 -5.04 5.73
C PHE A 151 -6.57 -6.42 6.36
N LEU A 152 -5.81 -7.39 5.87
CA LEU A 152 -5.89 -8.76 6.34
C LEU A 152 -4.50 -9.22 6.81
N ARG A 153 -4.48 -10.00 7.89
CA ARG A 153 -3.30 -10.55 8.51
C ARG A 153 -3.41 -12.06 8.69
N LEU A 154 -2.31 -12.75 8.47
CA LEU A 154 -2.16 -14.17 8.75
C LEU A 154 -0.94 -14.38 9.64
N ASP A 155 -1.10 -15.12 10.75
CA ASP A 155 0.00 -15.58 11.58
C ASP A 155 0.72 -16.75 10.86
N LEU A 156 1.96 -16.53 10.44
CA LEU A 156 2.77 -17.55 9.78
C LEU A 156 3.42 -18.53 10.74
N VAL A 157 3.49 -18.20 12.05
CA VAL A 157 4.10 -19.07 13.07
C VAL A 157 3.10 -20.13 13.51
N HIS A 158 1.90 -19.72 13.88
CA HIS A 158 0.89 -20.59 14.49
C HIS A 158 -0.30 -20.89 13.57
N GLY A 159 -0.50 -20.08 12.52
CA GLY A 159 -1.60 -20.27 11.57
C GLY A 159 -1.46 -21.56 10.76
N ALA A 160 -2.58 -22.24 10.53
CA ALA A 160 -2.63 -23.42 9.69
C ALA A 160 -2.68 -23.00 8.20
N LEU A 161 -1.56 -23.14 7.48
CA LEU A 161 -1.57 -23.01 6.03
C LEU A 161 -2.11 -24.28 5.40
N PRO A 162 -3.00 -24.19 4.39
CA PRO A 162 -3.38 -25.34 3.58
C PRO A 162 -2.13 -25.96 2.94
N PRO A 163 -2.06 -27.29 2.81
CA PRO A 163 -0.93 -27.96 2.18
C PRO A 163 -0.85 -27.60 0.68
N LEU A 164 0.37 -27.59 0.15
CA LEU A 164 0.56 -27.62 -1.30
C LEU A 164 0.11 -28.99 -1.80
N THR A 165 -0.79 -28.99 -2.76
CA THR A 165 -1.25 -30.22 -3.42
C THR A 165 -0.33 -30.59 -4.57
N ASP A 166 -0.38 -31.84 -5.04
CA ASP A 166 0.29 -32.24 -6.26
C ASP A 166 -0.13 -31.36 -7.44
N LEU A 167 0.85 -31.00 -8.26
CA LEU A 167 0.57 -30.13 -9.40
C LEU A 167 -0.11 -30.91 -10.53
N PRO A 168 -1.17 -30.39 -11.14
CA PRO A 168 -1.74 -31.00 -12.33
C PRO A 168 -0.72 -31.11 -13.47
N PRO A 169 -0.91 -32.06 -14.40
CA PRO A 169 -0.05 -32.14 -15.59
C PRO A 169 0.05 -30.81 -16.33
N GLY A 170 1.27 -30.47 -16.78
CA GLY A 170 1.56 -29.20 -17.46
C GLY A 170 1.66 -27.96 -16.56
N VAL A 171 1.33 -28.08 -15.25
CA VAL A 171 1.45 -26.98 -14.28
C VAL A 171 2.82 -27.03 -13.59
N GLN A 172 3.48 -25.89 -13.48
CA GLN A 172 4.77 -25.73 -12.80
C GLN A 172 4.72 -24.50 -11.90
N LEU A 173 5.42 -24.59 -10.77
CA LEU A 173 5.70 -23.43 -9.91
C LEU A 173 7.10 -22.90 -10.20
N ARG A 174 7.22 -21.59 -10.32
CA ARG A 174 8.45 -20.84 -10.50
C ARG A 174 8.52 -19.72 -9.45
N ARG A 175 9.72 -19.18 -9.25
CA ARG A 175 9.94 -17.97 -8.46
C ARG A 175 9.96 -16.77 -9.39
N GLY A 176 9.74 -15.58 -8.85
CA GLY A 176 10.02 -14.33 -9.57
C GLY A 176 11.46 -14.25 -10.02
N SER A 177 12.42 -14.71 -9.21
CA SER A 177 13.84 -14.74 -9.56
C SER A 177 14.18 -15.58 -10.79
N ASP A 178 13.36 -16.54 -11.16
CA ASP A 178 13.56 -17.32 -12.40
C ASP A 178 13.33 -16.47 -13.68
N PHE A 179 12.80 -15.25 -13.52
CA PHE A 179 12.56 -14.27 -14.58
C PHE A 179 13.51 -13.06 -14.51
N ALA A 180 14.61 -13.16 -13.74
CA ALA A 180 15.51 -12.03 -13.51
C ALA A 180 16.17 -11.51 -14.82
N ASP A 181 16.48 -12.40 -15.75
CA ASP A 181 17.07 -12.04 -17.04
C ASP A 181 16.08 -11.38 -18.00
N ASP A 182 14.80 -11.76 -17.92
CA ASP A 182 13.72 -11.15 -18.71
C ASP A 182 12.39 -11.17 -17.94
N PRO A 183 12.03 -10.13 -17.19
CA PRO A 183 10.77 -10.03 -16.47
C PRO A 183 9.56 -9.61 -17.33
N ARG A 184 9.71 -9.37 -18.65
CA ARG A 184 8.61 -8.97 -19.54
C ARG A 184 7.41 -9.92 -19.53
N PRO A 185 7.56 -11.25 -19.41
CA PRO A 185 6.40 -12.13 -19.28
C PRO A 185 5.56 -11.87 -18.02
N LEU A 186 6.19 -11.42 -16.93
CA LEU A 186 5.49 -11.05 -15.68
C LEU A 186 4.84 -9.68 -15.81
N PHE A 187 5.49 -8.72 -16.46
CA PHE A 187 4.88 -7.44 -16.80
C PHE A 187 3.59 -7.64 -17.62
N ALA A 188 3.64 -8.47 -18.67
CA ALA A 188 2.46 -8.74 -19.50
C ALA A 188 1.32 -9.38 -18.70
N LEU A 189 1.63 -10.30 -17.77
CA LEU A 189 0.66 -10.92 -16.91
C LEU A 189 0.08 -9.92 -15.89
N ASP A 190 0.92 -9.06 -15.32
CA ASP A 190 0.50 -8.02 -14.37
C ASP A 190 -0.41 -7.00 -15.05
N ALA A 191 -0.04 -6.51 -16.24
CA ALA A 191 -0.84 -5.59 -17.04
C ALA A 191 -2.24 -6.15 -17.37
N GLU A 192 -2.31 -7.43 -17.80
CA GLU A 192 -3.60 -8.09 -18.07
C GLU A 192 -4.47 -8.20 -16.81
N THR A 193 -3.87 -8.51 -15.66
CA THR A 193 -4.64 -8.76 -14.43
C THR A 193 -5.02 -7.49 -13.71
N THR A 194 -4.18 -6.45 -13.75
CA THR A 194 -4.47 -5.11 -13.20
C THR A 194 -5.64 -4.45 -13.93
N ALA A 195 -5.73 -4.59 -15.25
CA ALA A 195 -6.85 -4.05 -16.03
C ALA A 195 -8.23 -4.64 -15.64
N ASP A 196 -8.24 -5.80 -14.97
CA ASP A 196 -9.47 -6.45 -14.49
C ASP A 196 -9.68 -6.29 -12.97
N GLU A 197 -8.84 -5.53 -12.29
CA GLU A 197 -8.97 -5.30 -10.85
C GLU A 197 -10.13 -4.33 -10.57
N PRO A 198 -11.03 -4.66 -9.62
CA PRO A 198 -12.11 -3.76 -9.27
C PRO A 198 -11.57 -2.51 -8.60
N GLY A 199 -11.94 -1.34 -9.12
CA GLY A 199 -11.51 -0.03 -8.63
C GLY A 199 -12.48 1.09 -9.01
N ASP A 200 -12.32 2.27 -8.38
CA ASP A 200 -12.98 3.52 -8.75
C ASP A 200 -12.17 4.31 -9.80
N VAL A 201 -10.94 3.88 -10.04
CA VAL A 201 -10.04 4.40 -11.07
C VAL A 201 -9.55 3.22 -11.89
N SER A 202 -9.61 3.32 -13.21
CA SER A 202 -9.04 2.31 -14.11
C SER A 202 -7.55 2.58 -14.24
N TYR A 203 -6.73 1.58 -13.97
CA TYR A 203 -5.28 1.63 -14.15
C TYR A 203 -4.88 0.79 -15.36
N GLU A 204 -4.05 1.34 -16.22
CA GLU A 204 -3.47 0.63 -17.35
C GLU A 204 -1.95 0.61 -17.22
N LEU A 205 -1.38 -0.57 -17.00
CA LEU A 205 0.07 -0.77 -17.02
C LEU A 205 0.55 -0.88 -18.47
N THR A 206 0.99 0.23 -19.05
CA THR A 206 1.45 0.30 -20.44
C THR A 206 2.95 0.56 -20.55
N ASP A 207 3.56 1.13 -19.52
CA ASP A 207 4.99 1.46 -19.48
C ASP A 207 5.79 0.41 -18.73
N TYR A 208 6.63 -0.32 -19.47
CA TYR A 208 7.48 -1.37 -18.90
C TYR A 208 8.58 -0.83 -17.99
N GLU A 209 9.18 0.32 -18.32
CA GLU A 209 10.25 0.90 -17.50
C GLU A 209 9.70 1.48 -16.18
N ALA A 210 8.51 2.09 -16.22
CA ALA A 210 7.79 2.49 -15.02
C ALA A 210 7.47 1.28 -14.13
N TRP A 211 6.92 0.21 -14.71
CA TRP A 211 6.66 -1.03 -13.97
C TRP A 211 7.93 -1.66 -13.37
N LEU A 212 9.06 -1.63 -14.11
CA LEU A 212 10.34 -2.08 -13.58
C LEU A 212 10.76 -1.27 -12.35
N ALA A 213 10.58 0.04 -12.37
CA ALA A 213 10.91 0.91 -11.25
C ALA A 213 9.96 0.65 -10.06
N GLU A 214 8.65 0.67 -10.29
CA GLU A 214 7.63 0.64 -9.23
C GLU A 214 7.40 -0.75 -8.62
N THR A 215 7.68 -1.82 -9.40
CA THR A 215 7.41 -3.19 -8.98
C THR A 215 8.70 -4.00 -8.86
N TRP A 216 9.43 -4.16 -9.95
CA TRP A 216 10.54 -5.13 -10.04
C TRP A 216 11.80 -4.69 -9.27
N ARG A 217 12.12 -3.40 -9.31
CA ARG A 217 13.29 -2.81 -8.62
C ARG A 217 12.92 -2.17 -7.29
N HIS A 218 11.64 -2.25 -6.92
CA HIS A 218 11.17 -1.64 -5.66
C HIS A 218 11.82 -2.32 -4.44
N PRO A 219 12.31 -1.58 -3.43
CA PRO A 219 13.05 -2.14 -2.28
C PRO A 219 12.28 -3.16 -1.44
N LEU A 220 10.95 -3.13 -1.45
CA LEU A 220 10.13 -4.12 -0.77
C LEU A 220 9.92 -5.40 -1.59
N PHE A 221 10.18 -5.40 -2.89
CA PHE A 221 9.94 -6.55 -3.75
C PHE A 221 10.83 -7.73 -3.38
N SER A 222 10.25 -8.92 -3.30
CA SER A 222 10.96 -10.16 -3.00
C SER A 222 10.77 -11.17 -4.14
N PRO A 223 11.73 -11.27 -5.08
CA PRO A 223 11.64 -12.19 -6.20
C PRO A 223 11.66 -13.66 -5.75
N GLU A 224 12.39 -13.99 -4.68
CA GLU A 224 12.47 -15.34 -4.13
C GLU A 224 11.15 -15.83 -3.52
N LEU A 225 10.35 -14.92 -2.98
CA LEU A 225 9.04 -15.22 -2.39
C LEU A 225 7.88 -15.03 -3.38
N THR A 226 8.09 -14.27 -4.44
CA THR A 226 7.12 -14.13 -5.54
C THR A 226 6.93 -15.47 -6.22
N SER A 227 5.68 -15.94 -6.31
CA SER A 227 5.34 -17.23 -6.93
C SER A 227 4.64 -17.01 -8.26
N VAL A 228 5.10 -17.74 -9.27
CA VAL A 228 4.55 -17.73 -10.63
C VAL A 228 4.13 -19.15 -11.00
N VAL A 229 2.90 -19.29 -11.46
CA VAL A 229 2.37 -20.57 -11.98
C VAL A 229 2.46 -20.55 -13.49
N LEU A 230 3.18 -21.52 -14.03
CA LEU A 230 3.19 -21.78 -15.47
C LEU A 230 2.18 -22.88 -15.81
N VAL A 231 1.52 -22.74 -16.95
CA VAL A 231 0.74 -23.79 -17.60
C VAL A 231 1.30 -23.99 -19.00
N ASP A 232 1.76 -25.19 -19.27
CA ASP A 232 2.43 -25.55 -20.55
C ASP A 232 3.54 -24.54 -20.94
N GLY A 233 4.36 -24.17 -19.93
CA GLY A 233 5.49 -23.24 -20.07
C GLY A 233 5.13 -21.74 -20.14
N ARG A 234 3.84 -21.36 -20.06
CA ARG A 234 3.38 -19.97 -20.13
C ARG A 234 2.96 -19.45 -18.77
N PRO A 235 3.37 -18.24 -18.33
CA PRO A 235 2.85 -17.62 -17.13
C PRO A 235 1.32 -17.52 -17.16
N ALA A 236 0.67 -18.10 -16.16
CA ALA A 236 -0.77 -18.21 -16.09
C ALA A 236 -1.37 -17.57 -14.85
N ALA A 237 -0.62 -17.55 -13.74
CA ALA A 237 -0.99 -16.85 -12.51
C ALA A 237 0.26 -16.49 -11.72
N PHE A 238 0.13 -15.53 -10.83
CA PHE A 238 1.23 -15.09 -9.98
C PHE A 238 0.73 -14.47 -8.68
N THR A 239 1.63 -14.35 -7.71
CA THR A 239 1.48 -13.49 -6.53
C THR A 239 2.79 -12.77 -6.27
N VAL A 240 2.73 -11.44 -6.20
CA VAL A 240 3.89 -10.58 -5.97
C VAL A 240 4.10 -10.43 -4.48
N ALA A 241 5.26 -10.90 -4.01
CA ALA A 241 5.67 -10.83 -2.61
C ALA A 241 6.45 -9.55 -2.33
N ARG A 242 6.19 -8.96 -1.18
CA ARG A 242 6.93 -7.83 -0.60
C ARG A 242 7.38 -8.17 0.81
N THR A 243 8.48 -7.57 1.27
CA THR A 243 8.99 -7.73 2.63
C THR A 243 9.55 -6.39 3.14
N ASP A 244 9.58 -6.23 4.46
CA ASP A 244 10.19 -5.04 5.09
C ASP A 244 11.67 -5.26 5.48
N GLY A 245 12.27 -6.35 5.01
CA GLY A 245 13.63 -6.77 5.42
C GLY A 245 13.72 -7.36 6.82
N GLY A 246 12.60 -7.47 7.55
CA GLY A 246 12.49 -8.03 8.89
C GLY A 246 11.69 -9.34 8.89
N THR A 247 10.59 -9.36 9.64
CA THR A 247 9.77 -10.57 9.84
C THR A 247 8.39 -10.50 9.19
N ARG A 248 8.09 -9.44 8.45
CA ARG A 248 6.78 -9.22 7.84
C ARG A 248 6.84 -9.44 6.32
N TYR A 249 5.97 -10.29 5.86
CA TYR A 249 5.69 -10.56 4.46
C TYR A 249 4.40 -9.84 4.03
N GLY A 250 4.35 -9.36 2.82
CA GLY A 250 3.14 -8.78 2.22
C GLY A 250 2.88 -9.31 0.82
N THR A 251 1.63 -9.31 0.41
CA THR A 251 1.23 -9.54 -0.97
C THR A 251 0.73 -8.22 -1.56
N SER A 252 1.33 -7.75 -2.66
CA SER A 252 0.86 -6.54 -3.36
C SER A 252 -0.11 -6.87 -4.47
N MET A 253 0.18 -7.85 -5.32
CA MET A 253 -0.68 -8.26 -6.43
C MET A 253 -0.85 -9.78 -6.45
N THR A 254 -2.03 -10.25 -6.84
CA THR A 254 -2.29 -11.66 -7.16
C THR A 254 -3.25 -11.70 -8.32
N GLY A 255 -2.85 -12.31 -9.42
CA GLY A 255 -3.65 -12.37 -10.64
C GLY A 255 -3.60 -13.72 -11.33
N THR A 256 -4.58 -13.94 -12.21
CA THR A 256 -4.64 -15.08 -13.13
C THR A 256 -5.06 -14.58 -14.50
N ALA A 257 -4.26 -14.87 -15.52
CA ALA A 257 -4.58 -14.56 -16.91
C ALA A 257 -5.94 -15.13 -17.32
N ARG A 258 -6.69 -14.35 -18.09
CA ARG A 258 -8.09 -14.64 -18.43
C ARG A 258 -8.34 -16.09 -18.91
N PRO A 259 -7.52 -16.68 -19.82
CA PRO A 259 -7.73 -18.06 -20.31
C PRO A 259 -7.56 -19.15 -19.25
N PHE A 260 -6.94 -18.81 -18.09
CA PHE A 260 -6.59 -19.77 -17.05
C PHE A 260 -7.42 -19.61 -15.77
N ARG A 261 -8.40 -18.69 -15.75
CA ARG A 261 -9.27 -18.44 -14.59
C ARG A 261 -10.14 -19.64 -14.24
N GLY A 262 -10.64 -19.69 -13.02
CA GLY A 262 -11.51 -20.78 -12.53
C GLY A 262 -10.77 -22.08 -12.21
N ARG A 263 -9.44 -22.16 -12.42
CA ARG A 263 -8.61 -23.37 -12.22
C ARG A 263 -7.88 -23.41 -10.88
N GLY A 264 -8.10 -22.43 -9.99
CA GLY A 264 -7.46 -22.37 -8.67
C GLY A 264 -5.98 -21.90 -8.70
N LEU A 265 -5.47 -21.38 -9.82
CA LEU A 265 -4.04 -21.05 -9.97
C LEU A 265 -3.57 -19.88 -9.08
N ALA A 266 -4.41 -18.84 -8.87
CA ALA A 266 -4.11 -17.78 -7.91
C ALA A 266 -3.99 -18.32 -6.47
N LYS A 267 -4.86 -19.25 -6.11
CA LYS A 267 -4.82 -19.95 -4.82
C LYS A 267 -3.52 -20.74 -4.68
N LEU A 268 -3.09 -21.44 -5.73
CA LEU A 268 -1.83 -22.18 -5.77
C LEU A 268 -0.62 -21.25 -5.63
N ALA A 269 -0.57 -20.15 -6.39
CA ALA A 269 0.52 -19.16 -6.29
C ALA A 269 0.65 -18.58 -4.88
N LYS A 270 -0.46 -18.13 -4.27
CA LYS A 270 -0.44 -17.60 -2.90
C LYS A 270 -0.04 -18.66 -1.87
N THR A 271 -0.52 -19.88 -2.00
CA THR A 271 -0.15 -20.98 -1.08
C THR A 271 1.35 -21.25 -1.13
N ASP A 272 1.93 -21.38 -2.32
CA ASP A 272 3.37 -21.60 -2.49
C ASP A 272 4.21 -20.46 -1.93
N SER A 273 3.85 -19.20 -2.23
CA SER A 273 4.54 -18.01 -1.70
C SER A 273 4.50 -17.96 -0.17
N LEU A 274 3.36 -18.27 0.46
CA LEU A 274 3.21 -18.29 1.91
C LEU A 274 4.02 -19.42 2.57
N HIS A 275 4.09 -20.61 1.95
CA HIS A 275 4.94 -21.70 2.44
C HIS A 275 6.43 -21.31 2.39
N ARG A 276 6.87 -20.65 1.30
CA ARG A 276 8.24 -20.13 1.20
C ARG A 276 8.51 -19.06 2.24
N ALA A 277 7.59 -18.11 2.44
CA ALA A 277 7.72 -17.07 3.45
C ALA A 277 7.85 -17.66 4.87
N ARG A 278 7.01 -18.66 5.21
CA ARG A 278 7.10 -19.38 6.48
C ARG A 278 8.45 -20.09 6.62
N ALA A 279 8.89 -20.80 5.60
CA ALA A 279 10.18 -21.51 5.59
C ALA A 279 11.38 -20.55 5.71
N ALA A 280 11.26 -19.33 5.20
CA ALA A 280 12.26 -18.27 5.32
C ALA A 280 12.22 -17.55 6.68
N GLY A 281 11.32 -17.92 7.61
CA GLY A 281 11.24 -17.38 8.96
C GLY A 281 10.38 -16.13 9.13
N PHE A 282 9.60 -15.75 8.12
CA PHE A 282 8.61 -14.67 8.27
C PHE A 282 7.52 -15.08 9.27
N ARG A 283 7.08 -14.13 10.10
CA ARG A 283 6.19 -14.38 11.22
C ARG A 283 4.73 -14.02 10.95
N GLU A 284 4.53 -13.03 10.09
CA GLU A 284 3.20 -12.59 9.69
C GLU A 284 3.14 -12.27 8.19
N ALA A 285 1.97 -12.51 7.61
CA ALA A 285 1.66 -12.15 6.24
C ALA A 285 0.52 -11.13 6.23
N LEU A 286 0.68 -10.09 5.41
CA LEU A 286 -0.21 -8.95 5.28
C LEU A 286 -0.70 -8.83 3.84
N THR A 287 -1.94 -8.41 3.66
CA THR A 287 -2.50 -8.08 2.34
C THR A 287 -3.67 -7.10 2.50
N GLY A 288 -3.99 -6.38 1.45
CA GLY A 288 -5.17 -5.51 1.37
C GLY A 288 -6.08 -5.95 0.23
N ASN A 289 -7.40 -5.81 0.41
CA ASN A 289 -8.36 -6.05 -0.67
C ASN A 289 -9.58 -5.14 -0.56
N ASP A 290 -10.04 -4.67 -1.71
CA ASP A 290 -11.35 -4.03 -1.82
C ASP A 290 -12.45 -4.98 -1.33
N THR A 291 -13.44 -4.45 -0.60
CA THR A 291 -14.57 -5.22 -0.08
C THR A 291 -15.45 -5.80 -1.19
N GLY A 292 -15.40 -5.23 -2.39
CA GLY A 292 -16.06 -5.75 -3.59
C GLY A 292 -15.33 -6.91 -4.27
N ASN A 293 -14.06 -7.18 -3.92
CA ASN A 293 -13.27 -8.26 -4.51
C ASN A 293 -13.57 -9.61 -3.81
N GLY A 294 -14.81 -10.08 -3.93
CA GLY A 294 -15.28 -11.31 -3.31
C GLY A 294 -14.40 -12.55 -3.62
N PRO A 295 -13.96 -12.79 -4.86
CA PRO A 295 -13.09 -13.91 -5.19
C PRO A 295 -11.76 -13.89 -4.41
N MET A 296 -11.10 -12.75 -4.30
CA MET A 296 -9.81 -12.64 -3.58
C MET A 296 -10.01 -12.74 -2.07
N LEU A 297 -11.08 -12.14 -1.53
CA LEU A 297 -11.45 -12.29 -0.12
C LEU A 297 -11.72 -13.75 0.25
N ALA A 298 -12.37 -14.51 -0.64
CA ALA A 298 -12.61 -15.96 -0.42
C ALA A 298 -11.29 -16.76 -0.40
N ILE A 299 -10.32 -16.43 -1.29
CA ILE A 299 -8.99 -17.06 -1.29
C ILE A 299 -8.25 -16.71 0.01
N ASN A 300 -8.23 -15.45 0.42
CA ASN A 300 -7.54 -15.02 1.64
C ASN A 300 -8.14 -15.69 2.89
N LYS A 301 -9.47 -15.73 2.98
CA LYS A 301 -10.16 -16.45 4.07
C LYS A 301 -9.79 -17.94 4.10
N TRP A 302 -9.76 -18.61 2.93
CA TRP A 302 -9.38 -20.02 2.83
C TRP A 302 -7.92 -20.25 3.26
N LEU A 303 -7.01 -19.29 3.01
CA LEU A 303 -5.61 -19.33 3.45
C LEU A 303 -5.45 -19.06 4.96
N GLY A 304 -6.50 -18.64 5.66
CA GLY A 304 -6.49 -18.35 7.08
C GLY A 304 -6.20 -16.87 7.42
N TYR A 305 -6.26 -15.98 6.45
CA TYR A 305 -6.20 -14.54 6.73
C TYR A 305 -7.46 -14.07 7.47
N GLU A 306 -7.25 -13.18 8.43
CA GLU A 306 -8.29 -12.52 9.19
C GLU A 306 -8.26 -11.00 8.93
N VAL A 307 -9.43 -10.37 8.87
CA VAL A 307 -9.53 -8.91 8.77
C VAL A 307 -9.02 -8.29 10.08
N CYS A 308 -8.01 -7.44 9.99
CA CYS A 308 -7.42 -6.76 11.14
C CYS A 308 -7.74 -5.25 11.17
N ALA A 309 -8.08 -4.66 10.02
CA ALA A 309 -8.58 -3.29 9.94
C ALA A 309 -9.38 -3.09 8.64
N THR A 310 -10.11 -1.99 8.59
CA THR A 310 -10.82 -1.52 7.40
C THR A 310 -10.47 -0.07 7.16
N GLU A 311 -10.35 0.30 5.91
CA GLU A 311 -10.27 1.70 5.49
C GLU A 311 -11.40 2.02 4.52
N VAL A 312 -11.81 3.28 4.51
CA VAL A 312 -12.86 3.81 3.65
C VAL A 312 -12.27 4.88 2.74
N ARG A 313 -12.56 4.78 1.46
CA ARG A 313 -12.23 5.81 0.48
C ARG A 313 -13.16 7.00 0.72
N TYR A 314 -12.58 8.16 0.97
CA TYR A 314 -13.28 9.43 1.10
C TYR A 314 -12.96 10.33 -0.08
N LEU A 315 -13.97 11.03 -0.56
CA LEU A 315 -13.88 11.94 -1.71
C LEU A 315 -14.33 13.34 -1.29
N ARG A 316 -13.64 14.37 -1.79
CA ARG A 316 -14.01 15.76 -1.65
C ARG A 316 -13.84 16.49 -2.98
N ASP A 317 -14.90 17.12 -3.47
CA ASP A 317 -14.82 18.03 -4.60
C ASP A 317 -14.27 19.38 -4.11
N LEU A 318 -13.27 19.90 -4.82
CA LEU A 318 -12.74 21.24 -4.63
C LEU A 318 -13.53 22.18 -5.52
N GLY A 319 -14.36 23.01 -4.92
CA GLY A 319 -15.19 24.00 -5.61
C GLY A 319 -14.40 25.24 -6.00
#